data_f4b5e93e57ca08f1a311b7a7a4473c18
#
_entry.id   f4b5e93e57ca08f1a311b7a7a4473c18
#
_cell.length_a   1.000
_cell.length_b   1.000
_cell.length_c   1.000
_cell.angle_alpha   90.00
_cell.angle_beta   90.00
_cell.angle_gamma   90.00
#
_symmetry.space_group_name_H-M   'P 1'
#
loop_
_entity.id
_entity.type
_entity.pdbx_description
1 polymer ?
#
loop_
_entity_poly.entity_id
_entity_poly.type
_entity_poly.pdbx_seq_one_letter_code
_entity_poly.pdbx_strand_id
1 'polypeptide(L)'
;MTLPCHLFISWHLARRVAPEVKARRWIAWSGLLPDLDGMGWLVDAVTSRTHLYEDWHHLLGHNFLFALLLAGLAGMHCRNARVAGWTWLSLHLHLAADLVSGRGPDGSQWPVIYGWPLSTHEWEWSGQWPLGAWPNTAVFLVLLAWALADTRRTGRSPLELISIRLDQRVQAAFRSVWGSRKGAVP
;
A
#
# COMPACT_ATOMS: atom_id res chain seq x y z
N MET A 1 -5.65 1.04 -7.67
CA MET A 1 -4.29 1.54 -8.08
C MET A 1 -3.33 0.36 -8.13
N THR A 2 -2.08 0.50 -8.65
CA THR A 2 -1.14 -0.64 -8.65
C THR A 2 -0.58 -0.91 -7.26
N LEU A 3 -0.33 -2.19 -6.93
CA LEU A 3 0.25 -2.65 -5.66
C LEU A 3 1.46 -1.82 -5.17
N PRO A 4 2.46 -1.51 -6.01
CA PRO A 4 3.59 -0.69 -5.58
C PRO A 4 3.20 0.74 -5.17
N CYS A 5 2.18 1.34 -5.81
CA CYS A 5 1.70 2.67 -5.43
C CYS A 5 1.10 2.66 -4.04
N HIS A 6 0.23 1.69 -3.73
CA HIS A 6 -0.35 1.53 -2.38
C HIS A 6 0.73 1.36 -1.32
N LEU A 7 1.73 0.51 -1.59
CA LEU A 7 2.84 0.30 -0.67
C LEU A 7 3.64 1.59 -0.42
N PHE A 8 3.97 2.35 -1.47
CA PHE A 8 4.72 3.59 -1.30
C PHE A 8 3.92 4.69 -0.60
N ILE A 9 2.64 4.89 -0.95
CA ILE A 9 1.76 5.84 -0.26
C ILE A 9 1.76 5.54 1.24
N SER A 10 1.50 4.29 1.59
CA SER A 10 1.39 3.84 2.97
C SER A 10 2.73 3.87 3.71
N TRP A 11 3.84 3.54 3.05
CA TRP A 11 5.17 3.65 3.64
C TRP A 11 5.56 5.12 3.87
N HIS A 12 5.26 6.04 2.94
CA HIS A 12 5.50 7.46 3.13
C HIS A 12 4.70 8.05 4.29
N LEU A 13 3.45 7.61 4.47
CA LEU A 13 2.67 7.93 5.66
C LEU A 13 3.35 7.39 6.92
N ALA A 14 3.61 6.07 6.96
CA ALA A 14 4.16 5.36 8.11
C ALA A 14 5.46 6.00 8.63
N ARG A 15 6.35 6.36 7.72
CA ARG A 15 7.62 7.03 8.05
C ARG A 15 7.47 8.36 8.77
N ARG A 16 6.43 9.12 8.43
CA ARG A 16 6.20 10.45 9.02
C ARG A 16 5.57 10.40 10.38
N VAL A 17 4.74 9.37 10.61
CA VAL A 17 3.86 9.32 11.78
C VAL A 17 4.31 8.33 12.86
N ALA A 18 5.23 7.41 12.52
CA ALA A 18 5.66 6.36 13.43
C ALA A 18 7.20 6.26 13.54
N PRO A 19 7.78 6.49 14.73
CA PRO A 19 9.22 6.36 14.95
C PRO A 19 9.68 4.90 14.96
N GLU A 20 8.82 3.97 15.41
CA GLU A 20 9.14 2.56 15.59
C GLU A 20 8.89 1.74 14.32
N VAL A 21 9.83 0.85 13.96
CA VAL A 21 9.70 -0.05 12.81
C VAL A 21 8.45 -0.92 12.88
N LYS A 22 8.11 -1.41 14.08
CA LYS A 22 6.93 -2.23 14.31
C LYS A 22 5.64 -1.49 13.92
N ALA A 23 5.49 -0.25 14.36
CA ALA A 23 4.35 0.59 14.03
C ALA A 23 4.34 0.94 12.53
N ARG A 24 5.50 1.27 11.93
CA ARG A 24 5.60 1.53 10.48
C ARG A 24 5.17 0.34 9.64
N ARG A 25 5.53 -0.88 10.04
CA ARG A 25 5.10 -2.10 9.35
C ARG A 25 3.58 -2.23 9.35
N TRP A 26 2.91 -2.05 10.49
CA TRP A 26 1.45 -2.11 10.54
C TRP A 26 0.80 -1.09 9.61
N ILE A 27 1.24 0.17 9.69
CA ILE A 27 0.67 1.26 8.88
C ILE A 27 0.96 1.04 7.38
N ALA A 28 2.16 0.60 7.01
CA ALA A 28 2.49 0.40 5.61
C ALA A 28 1.83 -0.85 5.01
N TRP A 29 1.82 -1.97 5.73
CA TRP A 29 1.18 -3.18 5.25
C TRP A 29 -0.34 -3.05 5.17
N SER A 30 -0.99 -2.26 6.02
CA SER A 30 -2.44 -2.02 5.92
C SER A 30 -2.86 -1.35 4.62
N GLY A 31 -1.97 -0.65 3.95
CA GLY A 31 -2.22 -0.11 2.61
C GLY A 31 -1.98 -1.11 1.48
N LEU A 32 -1.60 -2.35 1.77
CA LEU A 32 -1.41 -3.41 0.78
C LEU A 32 -2.32 -4.61 1.03
N LEU A 33 -2.64 -4.86 2.31
CA LEU A 33 -3.40 -6.05 2.73
C LEU A 33 -4.80 -6.16 2.10
N PRO A 34 -5.54 -5.07 1.79
CA PRO A 34 -6.82 -5.21 1.08
C PRO A 34 -6.70 -6.01 -0.20
N ASP A 35 -5.68 -5.77 -1.01
CA ASP A 35 -5.46 -6.45 -2.30
C ASP A 35 -5.19 -7.96 -2.17
N LEU A 36 -5.02 -8.49 -0.95
CA LEU A 36 -4.91 -9.94 -0.75
C LEU A 36 -6.21 -10.67 -1.12
N ASP A 37 -7.35 -9.99 -1.12
CA ASP A 37 -8.61 -10.56 -1.58
C ASP A 37 -8.57 -10.89 -3.10
N GLY A 38 -7.74 -10.17 -3.85
CA GLY A 38 -7.46 -10.47 -5.26
C GLY A 38 -6.62 -11.72 -5.50
N MET A 39 -6.04 -12.34 -4.45
CA MET A 39 -5.24 -13.57 -4.64
C MET A 39 -6.08 -14.78 -5.08
N GLY A 40 -7.41 -14.66 -5.09
CA GLY A 40 -8.30 -15.65 -5.69
C GLY A 40 -7.92 -16.03 -7.13
N TRP A 41 -7.30 -15.10 -7.89
CA TRP A 41 -6.82 -15.37 -9.24
C TRP A 41 -5.82 -16.54 -9.33
N LEU A 42 -5.05 -16.80 -8.28
CA LEU A 42 -4.13 -17.96 -8.25
C LEU A 42 -4.88 -19.28 -8.28
N VAL A 43 -5.98 -19.35 -7.53
CA VAL A 43 -6.84 -20.54 -7.50
C VAL A 43 -7.56 -20.70 -8.82
N ASP A 44 -8.08 -19.61 -9.37
CA ASP A 44 -8.77 -19.58 -10.66
C ASP A 44 -7.85 -20.04 -11.79
N ALA A 45 -6.58 -19.56 -11.79
CA ALA A 45 -5.58 -19.94 -12.79
C ALA A 45 -5.21 -21.42 -12.74
N VAL A 46 -5.19 -22.03 -11.54
CA VAL A 46 -4.83 -23.45 -11.36
C VAL A 46 -6.02 -24.36 -11.62
N THR A 47 -7.21 -23.98 -11.16
CA THR A 47 -8.40 -24.83 -11.23
C THR A 47 -9.17 -24.66 -12.52
N SER A 48 -9.15 -23.48 -13.14
CA SER A 48 -9.98 -23.07 -14.28
C SER A 48 -11.49 -23.37 -14.06
N ARG A 49 -11.93 -23.43 -12.80
CA ARG A 49 -13.29 -23.84 -12.40
C ARG A 49 -13.96 -22.84 -11.44
N THR A 50 -13.22 -21.87 -10.98
CA THR A 50 -13.67 -20.88 -9.99
C THR A 50 -13.47 -19.47 -10.55
N HIS A 51 -14.20 -18.51 -10.01
CA HIS A 51 -14.13 -17.08 -10.34
C HIS A 51 -13.88 -16.28 -9.07
N LEU A 52 -12.99 -16.79 -8.18
CA LEU A 52 -12.74 -16.21 -6.86
C LEU A 52 -12.18 -14.79 -6.96
N TYR A 53 -11.43 -14.49 -8.04
CA TYR A 53 -10.95 -13.13 -8.26
C TYR A 53 -12.12 -12.16 -8.47
N GLU A 54 -13.06 -12.50 -9.35
CA GLU A 54 -14.22 -11.67 -9.64
C GLU A 54 -15.17 -11.59 -8.43
N ASP A 55 -15.36 -12.71 -7.70
CA ASP A 55 -16.29 -12.79 -6.59
C ASP A 55 -15.81 -12.08 -5.32
N TRP A 56 -14.49 -12.04 -5.06
CA TRP A 56 -13.93 -11.61 -3.77
C TRP A 56 -13.11 -10.34 -3.84
N HIS A 57 -12.52 -10.03 -5.01
CA HIS A 57 -11.71 -8.84 -5.17
C HIS A 57 -12.57 -7.58 -5.01
N HIS A 58 -12.07 -6.61 -4.26
CA HIS A 58 -12.79 -5.41 -3.81
C HIS A 58 -13.94 -5.66 -2.82
N LEU A 59 -14.05 -6.87 -2.26
CA LEU A 59 -15.10 -7.20 -1.31
C LEU A 59 -14.54 -7.47 0.10
N LEU A 60 -13.66 -8.48 0.24
CA LEU A 60 -13.25 -8.96 1.56
C LEU A 60 -12.31 -7.98 2.28
N GLY A 61 -11.34 -7.42 1.56
CA GLY A 61 -10.36 -6.48 2.09
C GLY A 61 -10.76 -5.01 2.00
N HIS A 62 -11.71 -4.68 1.12
CA HIS A 62 -12.03 -3.31 0.73
C HIS A 62 -13.25 -2.72 1.48
N ASN A 63 -13.43 -3.10 2.74
CA ASN A 63 -14.58 -2.67 3.52
C ASN A 63 -14.19 -2.12 4.90
N PHE A 64 -15.15 -1.48 5.53
CA PHE A 64 -14.97 -0.81 6.80
C PHE A 64 -14.67 -1.78 7.96
N LEU A 65 -15.24 -2.99 7.96
CA LEU A 65 -14.98 -3.97 9.02
C LEU A 65 -13.55 -4.50 8.96
N PHE A 66 -13.04 -4.75 7.75
CA PHE A 66 -11.63 -5.13 7.58
C PHE A 66 -10.69 -4.01 8.06
N ALA A 67 -11.03 -2.74 7.74
CA ALA A 67 -10.27 -1.59 8.20
C ALA A 67 -10.27 -1.50 9.74
N LEU A 68 -11.43 -1.70 10.38
CA LEU A 68 -11.58 -1.68 11.82
C LEU A 68 -10.79 -2.81 12.49
N LEU A 69 -10.85 -4.02 11.91
CA LEU A 69 -10.09 -5.18 12.38
C LEU A 69 -8.58 -4.91 12.36
N LEU A 70 -8.05 -4.47 11.22
CA LEU A 70 -6.62 -4.19 11.09
C LEU A 70 -6.16 -3.06 12.02
N ALA A 71 -6.94 -1.99 12.12
CA ALA A 71 -6.65 -0.89 13.04
C ALA A 71 -6.64 -1.35 14.50
N GLY A 72 -7.63 -2.16 14.90
CA GLY A 72 -7.71 -2.74 16.23
C GLY A 72 -6.51 -3.64 16.54
N LEU A 73 -6.16 -4.56 15.63
CA LEU A 73 -5.01 -5.44 15.77
C LEU A 73 -3.69 -4.66 15.89
N ALA A 74 -3.50 -3.64 15.04
CA ALA A 74 -2.32 -2.78 15.08
C ALA A 74 -2.21 -2.02 16.41
N GLY A 75 -3.32 -1.44 16.85
CA GLY A 75 -3.39 -0.72 18.13
C GLY A 75 -3.07 -1.60 19.34
N MET A 76 -3.66 -2.79 19.39
CA MET A 76 -3.40 -3.78 20.44
C MET A 76 -1.96 -4.27 20.42
N HIS A 77 -1.46 -4.67 19.22
CA HIS A 77 -0.10 -5.19 19.10
C HIS A 77 0.96 -4.15 19.43
N CYS A 78 0.77 -2.90 19.04
CA CYS A 78 1.68 -1.80 19.35
C CYS A 78 1.38 -1.13 20.70
N ARG A 79 0.30 -1.50 21.36
CA ARG A 79 -0.21 -0.85 22.59
C ARG A 79 -0.30 0.68 22.44
N ASN A 80 -0.77 1.12 21.28
CA ASN A 80 -0.80 2.54 20.93
C ASN A 80 -1.98 2.86 19.99
N ALA A 81 -2.96 3.60 20.51
CA ALA A 81 -4.15 4.00 19.78
C ALA A 81 -3.84 4.89 18.56
N ARG A 82 -2.75 5.66 18.59
CA ARG A 82 -2.33 6.46 17.41
C ARG A 82 -1.94 5.55 16.24
N VAL A 83 -1.30 4.41 16.52
CA VAL A 83 -0.98 3.42 15.49
C VAL A 83 -2.25 2.85 14.88
N ALA A 84 -3.28 2.56 15.68
CA ALA A 84 -4.59 2.15 15.16
C ALA A 84 -5.18 3.21 14.21
N GLY A 85 -5.20 4.47 14.61
CA GLY A 85 -5.70 5.58 13.77
C GLY A 85 -4.94 5.73 12.46
N TRP A 86 -3.61 5.62 12.49
CA TRP A 86 -2.79 5.72 11.27
C TRP A 86 -2.94 4.48 10.37
N THR A 87 -3.11 3.30 10.94
CA THR A 87 -3.42 2.07 10.20
C THR A 87 -4.78 2.19 9.51
N TRP A 88 -5.79 2.69 10.21
CA TRP A 88 -7.10 3.02 9.66
C TRP A 88 -6.99 3.99 8.49
N LEU A 89 -6.29 5.11 8.66
CA LEU A 89 -6.11 6.09 7.58
C LEU A 89 -5.37 5.51 6.39
N SER A 90 -4.32 4.71 6.61
CA SER A 90 -3.55 4.08 5.55
C SER A 90 -4.40 3.19 4.64
N LEU A 91 -5.30 2.39 5.24
CA LEU A 91 -6.24 1.57 4.49
C LEU A 91 -7.24 2.44 3.72
N HIS A 92 -7.75 3.52 4.32
CA HIS A 92 -8.67 4.43 3.62
C HIS A 92 -8.00 5.17 2.46
N LEU A 93 -6.70 5.48 2.56
CA LEU A 93 -5.93 6.00 1.42
C LEU A 93 -5.82 4.97 0.29
N HIS A 94 -5.71 3.67 0.61
CA HIS A 94 -5.78 2.60 -0.36
C HIS A 94 -7.13 2.60 -1.07
N LEU A 95 -8.26 2.52 -0.33
CA LEU A 95 -9.61 2.53 -0.91
C LEU A 95 -9.88 3.76 -1.78
N ALA A 96 -9.45 4.94 -1.33
CA ALA A 96 -9.57 6.17 -2.10
C ALA A 96 -8.74 6.13 -3.40
N ALA A 97 -7.56 5.53 -3.35
CA ALA A 97 -6.72 5.37 -4.53
C ALA A 97 -7.34 4.41 -5.55
N ASP A 98 -7.99 3.33 -5.12
CA ASP A 98 -8.70 2.41 -6.03
C ASP A 98 -9.95 3.03 -6.60
N LEU A 99 -10.69 3.76 -5.81
CA LEU A 99 -11.86 4.51 -6.32
C LEU A 99 -11.48 5.47 -7.46
N VAL A 100 -10.25 5.98 -7.44
CA VAL A 100 -9.75 6.90 -8.49
C VAL A 100 -9.13 6.17 -9.68
N SER A 101 -8.49 5.02 -9.47
CA SER A 101 -7.56 4.45 -10.45
C SER A 101 -7.60 2.93 -10.57
N GLY A 102 -8.70 2.31 -10.19
CA GLY A 102 -8.86 0.86 -10.20
C GLY A 102 -9.80 0.31 -11.25
N ARG A 103 -10.07 1.03 -12.37
CA ARG A 103 -10.93 0.51 -13.44
C ARG A 103 -10.37 -0.79 -14.00
N GLY A 104 -11.24 -1.78 -14.19
CA GLY A 104 -10.91 -3.11 -14.69
C GLY A 104 -10.31 -3.11 -16.10
N PRO A 105 -9.67 -4.21 -16.49
CA PRO A 105 -9.03 -4.33 -17.81
C PRO A 105 -10.03 -4.36 -18.97
N ASP A 106 -11.27 -4.75 -18.72
CA ASP A 106 -12.40 -4.75 -19.65
C ASP A 106 -13.06 -3.35 -19.80
N GLY A 107 -12.58 -2.37 -19.02
CA GLY A 107 -13.13 -1.02 -18.99
C GLY A 107 -14.30 -0.85 -18.03
N SER A 108 -14.73 -1.89 -17.32
CA SER A 108 -15.76 -1.79 -16.27
C SER A 108 -15.23 -0.98 -15.09
N GLN A 109 -16.11 -0.27 -14.42
CA GLN A 109 -15.76 0.34 -13.12
C GLN A 109 -15.69 -0.75 -12.07
N TRP A 110 -14.71 -0.65 -11.20
CA TRP A 110 -14.61 -1.51 -10.03
C TRP A 110 -15.06 -0.73 -8.79
N PRO A 111 -16.30 -0.98 -8.33
CA PRO A 111 -16.85 -0.30 -7.17
C PRO A 111 -16.17 -0.78 -5.88
N VAL A 112 -16.22 0.06 -4.85
CA VAL A 112 -15.87 -0.31 -3.48
C VAL A 112 -17.17 -0.52 -2.71
N ILE A 113 -17.40 -1.73 -2.22
CA ILE A 113 -18.55 -2.07 -1.37
C ILE A 113 -18.19 -1.85 0.10
N TYR A 114 -17.97 -0.59 0.45
CA TYR A 114 -17.41 -0.18 1.74
C TYR A 114 -18.18 -0.71 2.96
N GLY A 115 -19.51 -0.82 2.84
CA GLY A 115 -20.39 -1.27 3.92
C GLY A 115 -20.51 -2.78 4.10
N TRP A 116 -19.86 -3.59 3.26
CA TRP A 116 -20.01 -5.04 3.31
C TRP A 116 -19.55 -5.63 4.66
N PRO A 117 -20.25 -6.68 5.18
CA PRO A 117 -21.46 -7.36 4.69
C PRO A 117 -22.80 -6.71 5.11
N LEU A 118 -22.76 -5.56 5.81
CA LEU A 118 -23.96 -4.89 6.33
C LEU A 118 -24.72 -4.11 5.26
N SER A 119 -24.05 -3.75 4.17
CA SER A 119 -24.61 -3.02 3.03
C SER A 119 -23.94 -3.47 1.75
N THR A 120 -24.71 -3.56 0.69
CA THR A 120 -24.23 -3.84 -0.67
C THR A 120 -24.15 -2.58 -1.53
N HIS A 121 -24.18 -1.39 -0.92
CA HIS A 121 -24.06 -0.13 -1.64
C HIS A 121 -22.67 -0.01 -2.27
N GLU A 122 -22.66 0.18 -3.57
CA GLU A 122 -21.46 0.33 -4.39
C GLU A 122 -21.06 1.80 -4.46
N TRP A 123 -19.80 2.07 -4.10
CA TRP A 123 -19.18 3.38 -4.27
C TRP A 123 -18.31 3.33 -5.52
N GLU A 124 -18.60 4.18 -6.48
CA GLU A 124 -17.85 4.30 -7.72
C GLU A 124 -17.65 5.76 -8.11
N TRP A 125 -16.64 5.99 -8.93
CA TRP A 125 -16.39 7.31 -9.50
C TRP A 125 -16.26 7.20 -11.02
N SER A 126 -17.09 7.94 -11.76
CA SER A 126 -17.13 7.90 -13.22
C SER A 126 -15.80 8.29 -13.90
N GLY A 127 -14.96 9.07 -13.21
CA GLY A 127 -13.62 9.45 -13.66
C GLY A 127 -12.52 8.42 -13.40
N GLN A 128 -12.86 7.24 -12.87
CA GLN A 128 -11.90 6.17 -12.60
C GLN A 128 -11.15 5.78 -13.88
N TRP A 129 -9.80 5.85 -13.86
CA TRP A 129 -8.99 5.44 -14.99
C TRP A 129 -8.55 3.97 -14.91
N PRO A 130 -8.22 3.35 -16.07
CA PRO A 130 -7.78 1.95 -16.11
C PRO A 130 -6.50 1.71 -15.30
N LEU A 131 -6.40 0.53 -14.69
CA LEU A 131 -5.25 0.14 -13.90
C LEU A 131 -3.92 0.26 -14.66
N GLY A 132 -3.92 -0.06 -15.97
CA GLY A 132 -2.74 0.06 -16.85
C GLY A 132 -2.50 1.46 -17.44
N ALA A 133 -3.31 2.47 -17.07
CA ALA A 133 -3.17 3.81 -17.65
C ALA A 133 -1.91 4.54 -17.17
N TRP A 134 -1.38 5.43 -17.99
CA TRP A 134 -0.17 6.21 -17.72
C TRP A 134 -0.17 6.99 -16.40
N PRO A 135 -1.32 7.50 -15.85
CA PRO A 135 -1.30 8.17 -14.58
C PRO A 135 -0.80 7.29 -13.43
N ASN A 136 -1.13 5.98 -13.43
CA ASN A 136 -0.61 5.04 -12.43
C ASN A 136 0.92 4.91 -12.50
N THR A 137 1.48 4.86 -13.71
CA THR A 137 2.94 4.86 -13.91
C THR A 137 3.58 6.16 -13.45
N ALA A 138 2.97 7.31 -13.76
CA ALA A 138 3.46 8.60 -13.31
C ALA A 138 3.46 8.73 -11.77
N VAL A 139 2.36 8.34 -11.12
CA VAL A 139 2.27 8.31 -9.66
C VAL A 139 3.33 7.40 -9.06
N PHE A 140 3.50 6.19 -9.61
CA PHE A 140 4.55 5.26 -9.16
C PHE A 140 5.95 5.89 -9.25
N LEU A 141 6.29 6.50 -10.38
CA LEU A 141 7.61 7.11 -10.58
C LEU A 141 7.86 8.27 -9.60
N VAL A 142 6.85 9.10 -9.35
CA VAL A 142 6.93 10.19 -8.36
C VAL A 142 7.15 9.63 -6.95
N LEU A 143 6.37 8.63 -6.55
CA LEU A 143 6.50 7.99 -5.25
C LEU A 143 7.85 7.28 -5.08
N LEU A 144 8.33 6.61 -6.12
CA LEU A 144 9.65 5.98 -6.14
C LEU A 144 10.79 7.01 -6.01
N ALA A 145 10.73 8.08 -6.81
CA ALA A 145 11.71 9.16 -6.72
C ALA A 145 11.73 9.79 -5.32
N TRP A 146 10.57 9.97 -4.73
CA TRP A 146 10.44 10.45 -3.35
C TRP A 146 11.01 9.44 -2.34
N ALA A 147 10.75 8.14 -2.49
CA ALA A 147 11.32 7.11 -1.63
C ALA A 147 12.86 7.08 -1.71
N LEU A 148 13.42 7.23 -2.91
CA LEU A 148 14.87 7.33 -3.11
C LEU A 148 15.47 8.59 -2.47
N ALA A 149 14.82 9.74 -2.63
CA ALA A 149 15.25 10.99 -1.99
C ALA A 149 15.19 10.88 -0.46
N ASP A 150 14.14 10.28 0.06
CA ASP A 150 13.96 10.04 1.48
C ASP A 150 14.99 9.05 2.04
N THR A 151 15.30 7.99 1.31
CA THR A 151 16.35 7.01 1.68
C THR A 151 17.71 7.70 1.80
N ARG A 152 18.02 8.60 0.87
CA ARG A 152 19.27 9.40 0.93
C ARG A 152 19.33 10.32 2.15
N ARG A 153 18.20 10.96 2.50
CA ARG A 153 18.14 11.94 3.60
C ARG A 153 18.17 11.29 4.97
N THR A 154 17.47 10.17 5.13
CA THR A 154 17.19 9.58 6.46
C THR A 154 17.87 8.25 6.69
N GLY A 155 18.43 7.66 5.63
CA GLY A 155 19.03 6.33 5.70
C GLY A 155 18.00 5.21 5.94
N ARG A 156 16.73 5.39 5.56
CA ARG A 156 15.69 4.36 5.69
C ARG A 156 15.03 4.16 4.33
N SER A 157 14.93 2.90 3.89
CA SER A 157 14.30 2.52 2.63
C SER A 157 13.01 1.72 2.88
N PRO A 158 12.15 1.54 1.88
CA PRO A 158 10.97 0.68 1.99
C PRO A 158 11.30 -0.78 2.34
N LEU A 159 12.54 -1.22 2.17
CA LEU A 159 13.00 -2.56 2.54
C LEU A 159 12.97 -2.83 4.04
N GLU A 160 12.87 -1.79 4.89
CA GLU A 160 12.66 -1.95 6.34
C GLU A 160 11.35 -2.71 6.66
N LEU A 161 10.37 -2.66 5.75
CA LEU A 161 9.10 -3.37 5.90
C LEU A 161 9.28 -4.88 5.85
N ILE A 162 10.24 -5.34 5.06
CA ILE A 162 10.55 -6.76 4.87
C ILE A 162 11.66 -7.17 5.86
N SER A 163 12.79 -6.48 5.81
CA SER A 163 13.97 -6.85 6.61
C SER A 163 14.83 -5.63 6.95
N ILE A 164 15.09 -5.44 8.24
CA ILE A 164 16.01 -4.40 8.72
C ILE A 164 17.42 -4.64 8.17
N ARG A 165 17.84 -5.92 8.02
CA ARG A 165 19.16 -6.24 7.48
C ARG A 165 19.30 -5.81 6.01
N LEU A 166 18.25 -6.01 5.19
CA LEU A 166 18.24 -5.55 3.80
C LEU A 166 18.25 -4.02 3.73
N ASP A 167 17.45 -3.36 4.55
CA ASP A 167 17.45 -1.90 4.65
C ASP A 167 18.83 -1.35 4.97
N GLN A 168 19.53 -1.91 5.97
CA GLN A 168 20.89 -1.53 6.34
C GLN A 168 21.91 -1.73 5.21
N ARG A 169 21.78 -2.82 4.42
CA ARG A 169 22.67 -3.06 3.25
C ARG A 169 22.47 -1.99 2.19
N VAL A 170 21.22 -1.65 1.88
CA VAL A 170 20.89 -0.58 0.92
C VAL A 170 21.43 0.76 1.42
N GLN A 171 21.23 1.07 2.69
CA GLN A 171 21.80 2.28 3.29
C GLN A 171 23.33 2.34 3.17
N ALA A 172 24.02 1.22 3.42
CA ALA A 172 25.46 1.13 3.26
C ALA A 172 25.89 1.38 1.80
N ALA A 173 25.21 0.75 0.84
CA ALA A 173 25.45 0.97 -0.59
C ALA A 173 25.19 2.43 -1.01
N PHE A 174 24.12 3.05 -0.52
CA PHE A 174 23.86 4.47 -0.77
C PHE A 174 24.98 5.37 -0.19
N ARG A 175 25.45 5.08 1.01
CA ARG A 175 26.58 5.83 1.63
C ARG A 175 27.87 5.66 0.87
N SER A 176 28.21 4.46 0.38
CA SER A 176 29.42 4.23 -0.40
C SER A 176 29.43 4.99 -1.74
N VAL A 177 28.26 5.07 -2.42
CA VAL A 177 28.15 5.76 -3.71
C VAL A 177 28.07 7.28 -3.57
N TRP A 178 27.37 7.78 -2.54
CA TRP A 178 27.13 9.23 -2.37
C TRP A 178 27.93 9.88 -1.24
N GLY A 179 28.40 9.12 -0.26
CA GLY A 179 29.24 9.62 0.84
C GLY A 179 30.64 9.99 0.39
N SER A 180 31.19 9.29 -0.59
CA SER A 180 32.51 9.56 -1.13
C SER A 180 32.62 10.88 -1.92
N ARG A 181 31.48 11.43 -2.39
CA ARG A 181 31.46 12.71 -3.14
C ARG A 181 31.59 13.95 -2.26
N LYS A 182 31.47 13.85 -0.94
CA LYS A 182 31.68 15.00 -0.03
C LYS A 182 33.14 15.23 0.34
N GLY A 183 34.05 14.35 -0.04
CA GLY A 183 35.49 14.47 0.24
C GLY A 183 36.36 14.86 -0.95
N ALA A 184 35.83 15.07 -2.12
CA ALA A 184 36.56 15.50 -3.31
C ALA A 184 36.22 16.97 -3.63
N VAL A 185 36.69 17.89 -2.79
CA VAL A 185 36.90 19.28 -3.18
C VAL A 185 38.44 19.45 -3.23
N PRO A 186 38.98 19.83 -4.41
CA PRO A 186 40.41 20.06 -4.57
C PRO A 186 40.91 21.26 -3.75
#